data_050d0ab7c38cd038036b475d1f573979
#
_entry.id   050d0ab7c38cd038036b475d1f573979
#
_cell.length_a   1.000
_cell.length_b   1.000
_cell.length_c   1.000
_cell.angle_alpha   90.00
_cell.angle_beta   90.00
_cell.angle_gamma   90.00
#
_symmetry.space_group_name_H-M   'P 1'
#
loop_
_entity.id
_entity.type
_entity.pdbx_description
1 polymer ?
#
loop_
_entity_poly.entity_id
_entity_poly.type
_entity_poly.pdbx_seq_one_letter_code
_entity_poly.pdbx_strand_id
1 'polypeptide(L)' 'MSVLKVIEVLGSSEKSWDDAAQKIVTEASKTVKNIRSLYVNEMSAKVENNKITEYRLNGKITFEVSG' A
#
# COMPACT_ATOMS: atom_id res chain seq x y z
N MET A 1 -18.85 19.02 0.94
CA MET A 1 -18.48 17.96 1.89
C MET A 1 -18.09 16.70 1.14
N SER A 2 -17.03 16.05 1.58
CA SER A 2 -16.51 14.87 0.89
C SER A 2 -16.95 13.59 1.59
N VAL A 3 -17.07 12.53 0.81
CA VAL A 3 -17.25 11.19 1.34
C VAL A 3 -15.98 10.40 1.05
N LEU A 4 -15.41 9.83 2.08
CA LEU A 4 -14.19 9.04 1.96
C LEU A 4 -14.49 7.57 2.20
N LYS A 5 -13.78 6.72 1.49
CA LYS A 5 -13.82 5.27 1.71
C LYS A 5 -12.43 4.77 2.00
N VAL A 6 -12.37 3.66 2.72
CA VAL A 6 -11.12 3.04 3.10
C VAL A 6 -11.14 1.59 2.64
N ILE A 7 -10.07 1.18 2.00
CA ILE A 7 -9.90 -0.23 1.60
C ILE A 7 -8.58 -0.76 2.15
N GLU A 8 -8.57 -2.02 2.52
CA GLU A 8 -7.34 -2.68 2.95
C GLU A 8 -6.55 -3.15 1.75
N VAL A 9 -5.23 -3.01 1.83
CA VAL A 9 -4.34 -3.37 0.75
C VAL A 9 -3.11 -4.10 1.30
N LEU A 10 -2.56 -4.97 0.46
CA LEU A 10 -1.32 -5.68 0.74
C LEU A 10 -0.41 -5.52 -0.46
N GLY A 11 0.85 -5.31 -0.20
CA GLY A 11 1.81 -5.21 -1.28
C GLY A 11 3.19 -5.62 -0.83
N SER A 12 4.04 -5.90 -1.80
CA SER A 12 5.40 -6.32 -1.53
C SER A 12 6.35 -5.80 -2.59
N SER A 13 7.63 -5.79 -2.25
CA SER A 13 8.69 -5.39 -3.15
C SER A 13 9.95 -6.14 -2.77
N GLU A 14 10.77 -6.43 -3.76
CA GLU A 14 12.09 -6.99 -3.51
C GLU A 14 13.11 -5.90 -3.18
N LYS A 15 12.74 -4.64 -3.29
CA LYS A 15 13.67 -3.51 -3.13
C LYS A 15 13.60 -2.84 -1.77
N SER A 16 12.41 -2.46 -1.33
CA SER A 16 12.26 -1.72 -0.08
C SER A 16 10.80 -1.59 0.30
N TRP A 17 10.55 -1.16 1.54
CA TRP A 17 9.18 -0.86 1.96
C TRP A 17 8.64 0.37 1.25
N ASP A 18 9.49 1.36 0.98
CA ASP A 18 9.06 2.54 0.22
C ASP A 18 8.58 2.14 -1.17
N ASP A 19 9.32 1.24 -1.82
CA ASP A 19 8.93 0.76 -3.13
C ASP A 19 7.63 -0.05 -3.08
N ALA A 20 7.47 -0.84 -2.03
CA ALA A 20 6.23 -1.59 -1.83
C ALA A 20 5.04 -0.65 -1.67
N ALA A 21 5.22 0.43 -0.89
CA ALA A 21 4.17 1.42 -0.70
C ALA A 21 3.79 2.09 -2.01
N GLN A 22 4.78 2.48 -2.80
CA GLN A 22 4.52 3.14 -4.08
C GLN A 22 3.82 2.19 -5.05
N LYS A 23 4.19 0.91 -5.05
CA LYS A 23 3.52 -0.08 -5.89
C LYS A 23 2.07 -0.26 -5.52
N ILE A 24 1.76 -0.26 -4.23
CA ILE A 24 0.38 -0.35 -3.75
C ILE A 24 -0.43 0.82 -4.32
N VAL A 25 0.07 2.03 -4.18
CA VAL A 25 -0.62 3.23 -4.66
C VAL A 25 -0.78 3.20 -6.17
N THR A 26 0.28 2.83 -6.87
CA THR A 26 0.27 2.78 -8.33
C THR A 26 -0.77 1.78 -8.85
N GLU A 27 -0.79 0.57 -8.29
CA GLU A 27 -1.75 -0.44 -8.71
C GLU A 27 -3.18 -0.05 -8.35
N ALA A 28 -3.37 0.46 -7.14
CA ALA A 28 -4.71 0.89 -6.70
C ALA A 28 -5.24 2.02 -7.57
N SER A 29 -4.37 2.91 -8.03
CA SER A 29 -4.78 4.06 -8.84
C SER A 29 -5.35 3.67 -10.20
N LYS A 30 -5.13 2.44 -10.63
CA LYS A 30 -5.68 1.96 -11.90
C LYS A 30 -7.19 1.78 -11.84
N THR A 31 -7.73 1.49 -10.67
CA THR A 31 -9.16 1.25 -10.49
C THR A 31 -9.83 2.22 -9.51
N VAL A 32 -9.04 2.85 -8.65
CA VAL A 32 -9.55 3.77 -7.63
C VAL A 32 -9.05 5.18 -7.92
N LYS A 33 -9.96 6.13 -7.99
CA LYS A 33 -9.61 7.53 -8.25
C LYS A 33 -9.60 8.32 -6.95
N ASN A 34 -8.85 9.42 -6.97
CA ASN A 34 -8.82 10.37 -5.85
C ASN A 34 -8.27 9.77 -4.57
N ILE A 35 -7.21 8.98 -4.69
CA ILE A 35 -6.51 8.45 -3.52
C ILE A 35 -5.92 9.62 -2.74
N ARG A 36 -6.19 9.65 -1.43
CA ARG A 36 -5.74 10.75 -0.56
C ARG A 36 -4.60 10.34 0.36
N SER A 37 -4.62 9.10 0.85
CA SER A 37 -3.58 8.67 1.75
C SER A 37 -3.42 7.16 1.75
N LEU A 38 -2.25 6.72 2.17
CA LEU A 38 -1.97 5.31 2.47
C LEU A 38 -1.53 5.26 3.92
N TYR A 39 -2.27 4.53 4.73
CA TYR A 39 -1.92 4.29 6.11
C TYR A 39 -1.26 2.92 6.20
N VAL A 40 -0.03 2.89 6.70
CA VAL A 40 0.71 1.63 6.84
C VAL A 40 0.42 1.05 8.21
N ASN A 41 -0.18 -0.13 8.21
CA ASN A 41 -0.61 -0.81 9.42
C ASN A 41 0.49 -1.72 9.95
N GLU A 42 1.08 -2.49 9.06
CA GLU A 42 2.13 -3.44 9.41
C GLU A 42 3.20 -3.48 8.35
N MET A 43 4.42 -3.69 8.80
CA MET A 43 5.57 -3.88 7.93
C MET A 43 6.21 -5.20 8.32
N SER A 44 6.55 -6.01 7.32
CA SER A 44 7.21 -7.27 7.56
C SER A 44 8.19 -7.57 6.44
N ALA A 45 9.00 -8.58 6.64
CA ALA A 45 9.95 -8.99 5.62
C ALA A 45 10.06 -10.51 5.60
N LYS A 46 10.24 -11.04 4.42
CA LYS A 46 10.54 -12.45 4.25
C LYS A 46 12.05 -12.63 4.32
N VAL A 47 12.49 -13.65 5.03
CA VAL A 47 13.93 -13.94 5.20
C VAL A 47 14.21 -15.32 4.68
N GLU A 48 15.23 -15.43 3.84
CA GLU A 48 15.74 -16.71 3.36
C GLU A 48 17.27 -16.69 3.44
N ASN A 49 17.82 -17.74 4.00
CA ASN A 49 19.28 -17.87 4.17
C ASN A 49 19.88 -16.63 4.86
N ASN A 50 19.20 -16.15 5.91
CA ASN A 50 19.64 -15.00 6.71
C ASN A 50 19.67 -13.67 5.94
N LYS A 51 18.93 -13.60 4.83
CA LYS A 51 18.83 -12.37 4.04
C LYS A 51 17.38 -12.02 3.82
N ILE A 52 17.09 -10.73 3.86
CA ILE A 52 15.76 -10.24 3.52
C ILE A 52 15.59 -10.34 2.01
N THR A 53 14.56 -11.07 1.58
CA THR A 53 14.29 -11.28 0.16
C THR A 53 13.06 -10.52 -0.32
N GLU A 54 12.18 -10.13 0.60
CA GLU A 54 10.96 -9.47 0.20
C GLU A 54 10.51 -8.54 1.34
N TYR A 55 10.09 -7.35 0.97
CA TYR A 55 9.55 -6.34 1.90
C TYR A 55 8.05 -6.27 1.70
N ARG A 56 7.28 -6.42 2.77
CA ARG A 56 5.82 -6.49 2.72
C ARG A 56 5.19 -5.39 3.53
N LEU A 57 4.11 -4.84 3.00
CA LEU A 57 3.30 -3.86 3.69
C LEU A 57 1.84 -4.30 3.69
N ASN A 58 1.19 -4.00 4.80
CA ASN A 58 -0.24 -4.14 4.96
C ASN A 58 -0.74 -2.76 5.41
N GLY A 59 -1.74 -2.25 4.72
CA GLY A 59 -2.22 -0.92 5.06
C GLY A 59 -3.62 -0.66 4.58
N LYS A 60 -3.99 0.61 4.62
CA LYS A 60 -5.30 1.06 4.20
C LYS A 60 -5.15 2.27 3.31
N ILE A 61 -5.86 2.25 2.18
CA ILE A 61 -5.93 3.39 1.28
C ILE A 61 -7.24 4.12 1.56
N THR A 62 -7.13 5.44 1.72
CA THR A 62 -8.28 6.33 1.83
C THR A 62 -8.44 7.06 0.52
N PHE A 63 -9.63 7.05 -0.04
CA PHE A 63 -9.90 7.77 -1.27
C PHE A 63 -11.24 8.49 -1.20
N GLU A 64 -11.36 9.54 -1.99
CA GLU A 64 -12.56 10.37 -2.02
C GLU A 64 -13.54 9.83 -3.04
N VAL A 65 -14.77 9.57 -2.60
CA VAL A 65 -15.79 8.94 -3.45
C VAL A 65 -16.57 9.98 -4.23
N SER A 66 -16.80 11.12 -3.62
CA SER A 66 -17.56 12.19 -4.28
C SER A 66 -16.87 13.53 -4.04
N GLY A 67 -16.86 14.31 -5.06
CA GLY A 67 -16.29 15.65 -4.97
C GLY A 67 -17.36 16.68 -4.95
#